data_885b1bda5de199853a54423d07e5572e
#
_entry.id   885b1bda5de199853a54423d07e5572e
#
_cell.length_a   1.000
_cell.length_b   1.000
_cell.length_c   1.000
_cell.angle_alpha   90.00
_cell.angle_beta   90.00
_cell.angle_gamma   90.00
#
_symmetry.space_group_name_H-M   'P 1'
#
loop_
_entity.id
_entity.type
_entity.pdbx_description
1 polymer ?
#
loop_
_entity_poly.entity_id
_entity_poly.type
_entity_poly.pdbx_seq_one_letter_code
_entity_poly.pdbx_strand_id
1 'polypeptide(L)'
;MEESKTNQGQENAEADKLKQLGAMMQERRLNNYIDLNRLAQKNGVVFAGDSITEHFPVHELLVSKKPVYNRGISGYTTQDMLRGIKHLVLELEPSQVILLIGTNDLGEGVPWQEVVKRIAALCSAIRDGVPNAELTVLSLYPVNAERERDMPFPVVRTRTNEDIRAINEGIRELSAGLTFHYLDVYELLCDGNGWLRAEYTYDGLHLGVSGYEAIRPQIQKLMK
;
A
#
# COMPACT_ATOMS: atom_id res chain seq x y z
N MET A 1 28.68 -4.89 -32.08
CA MET A 1 29.09 -4.66 -30.68
C MET A 1 28.90 -3.21 -30.21
N GLU A 2 29.09 -2.19 -31.08
CA GLU A 2 28.86 -0.77 -30.72
C GLU A 2 27.36 -0.41 -30.64
N GLU A 3 26.53 -0.91 -31.55
CA GLU A 3 25.06 -0.65 -31.52
C GLU A 3 24.37 -1.21 -30.25
N SER A 4 24.82 -2.36 -29.71
CA SER A 4 24.25 -2.92 -28.48
C SER A 4 24.59 -2.10 -27.23
N LYS A 5 25.78 -1.45 -27.19
CA LYS A 5 26.17 -0.56 -26.07
C LYS A 5 25.43 0.78 -26.10
N THR A 6 25.12 1.29 -27.29
CA THR A 6 24.40 2.56 -27.47
C THR A 6 22.93 2.40 -27.03
N ASN A 7 22.31 1.25 -27.35
CA ASN A 7 20.94 0.96 -26.97
C ASN A 7 20.80 0.79 -25.45
N GLN A 8 21.73 0.06 -24.82
CA GLN A 8 21.74 -0.16 -23.37
C GLN A 8 21.97 1.14 -22.58
N GLY A 9 22.76 2.08 -23.13
CA GLY A 9 22.95 3.41 -22.54
C GLY A 9 21.70 4.29 -22.61
N GLN A 10 20.91 4.18 -23.69
CA GLN A 10 19.66 4.91 -23.84
C GLN A 10 18.56 4.35 -22.94
N GLU A 11 18.42 3.03 -22.85
CA GLU A 11 17.46 2.36 -21.97
C GLU A 11 17.71 2.69 -20.48
N ASN A 12 18.99 2.69 -20.05
CA ASN A 12 19.36 3.09 -18.69
C ASN A 12 19.03 4.57 -18.40
N ALA A 13 19.29 5.46 -19.34
CA ALA A 13 18.97 6.89 -19.17
C ALA A 13 17.47 7.15 -19.13
N GLU A 14 16.67 6.38 -19.84
CA GLU A 14 15.20 6.47 -19.82
C GLU A 14 14.63 5.92 -18.49
N ALA A 15 15.15 4.80 -18.01
CA ALA A 15 14.79 4.24 -16.70
C ALA A 15 15.12 5.21 -15.56
N ASP A 16 16.28 5.88 -15.61
CA ASP A 16 16.67 6.89 -14.61
C ASP A 16 15.75 8.11 -14.64
N LYS A 17 15.34 8.57 -15.82
CA LYS A 17 14.35 9.66 -15.95
C LYS A 17 13.00 9.29 -15.37
N LEU A 18 12.52 8.07 -15.64
CA LEU A 18 11.25 7.58 -15.08
C LEU A 18 11.32 7.48 -13.55
N LYS A 19 12.44 7.02 -13.01
CA LYS A 19 12.67 6.96 -11.56
C LYS A 19 12.69 8.36 -10.93
N GLN A 20 13.36 9.33 -11.55
CA GLN A 20 13.37 10.71 -11.10
C GLN A 20 11.97 11.34 -11.14
N LEU A 21 11.22 11.12 -12.22
CA LEU A 21 9.84 11.58 -12.33
C LEU A 21 8.96 10.98 -11.22
N GLY A 22 9.08 9.68 -10.97
CA GLY A 22 8.37 8.99 -9.89
C GLY A 22 8.66 9.61 -8.53
N ALA A 23 9.94 9.85 -8.20
CA ALA A 23 10.35 10.48 -6.95
C ALA A 23 9.78 11.92 -6.82
N MET A 24 9.82 12.70 -7.89
CA MET A 24 9.25 14.06 -7.91
C MET A 24 7.72 14.04 -7.70
N MET A 25 7.01 13.07 -8.28
CA MET A 25 5.57 12.91 -8.08
C MET A 25 5.23 12.51 -6.64
N GLN A 26 6.02 11.63 -6.04
CA GLN A 26 5.88 11.22 -4.64
C GLN A 26 6.09 12.41 -3.69
N GLU A 27 7.16 13.18 -3.90
CA GLU A 27 7.44 14.39 -3.12
C GLU A 27 6.31 15.42 -3.25
N ARG A 28 5.85 15.67 -4.46
CA ARG A 28 4.69 16.55 -4.69
C ARG A 28 3.44 16.07 -3.98
N ARG A 29 3.16 14.76 -4.00
CA ARG A 29 2.01 14.20 -3.30
C ARG A 29 2.13 14.39 -1.79
N LEU A 30 3.30 14.11 -1.22
CA LEU A 30 3.57 14.33 0.20
C LEU A 30 3.38 15.80 0.59
N ASN A 31 3.93 16.74 -0.20
CA ASN A 31 3.78 18.17 0.05
C ASN A 31 2.31 18.61 0.00
N ASN A 32 1.52 18.09 -0.93
CA ASN A 32 0.08 18.34 -0.96
C ASN A 32 -0.61 17.84 0.32
N TYR A 33 -0.22 16.68 0.84
CA TYR A 33 -0.77 16.18 2.11
C TYR A 33 -0.36 17.03 3.30
N ILE A 34 0.87 17.55 3.35
CA ILE A 34 1.32 18.50 4.39
C ILE A 34 0.44 19.77 4.38
N ASP A 35 0.16 20.32 3.21
CA ASP A 35 -0.69 21.50 3.09
C ASP A 35 -2.14 21.20 3.48
N LEU A 36 -2.69 20.06 3.05
CA LEU A 36 -4.02 19.63 3.43
C LEU A 36 -4.17 19.34 4.94
N ASN A 37 -3.11 18.89 5.61
CA ASN A 37 -3.14 18.62 7.05
C ASN A 37 -3.46 19.86 7.88
N ARG A 38 -3.11 21.06 7.38
CA ARG A 38 -3.44 22.34 8.04
C ARG A 38 -4.94 22.62 8.07
N LEU A 39 -5.70 22.02 7.16
CA LEU A 39 -7.14 22.17 7.01
C LEU A 39 -7.91 20.97 7.56
N ALA A 40 -7.22 19.87 7.85
CA ALA A 40 -7.82 18.61 8.25
C ALA A 40 -8.40 18.68 9.67
N GLN A 41 -9.59 18.14 9.84
CA GLN A 41 -10.18 17.92 11.16
C GLN A 41 -9.47 16.73 11.84
N LYS A 42 -9.14 16.88 13.12
CA LYS A 42 -8.57 15.80 13.93
C LYS A 42 -9.60 14.70 14.20
N ASN A 43 -9.14 13.59 14.73
CA ASN A 43 -9.99 12.47 15.16
C ASN A 43 -10.72 11.75 14.01
N GLY A 44 -10.19 11.88 12.78
CA GLY A 44 -10.70 11.18 11.58
C GLY A 44 -10.19 9.76 11.44
N VAL A 45 -10.51 9.13 10.32
CA VAL A 45 -10.00 7.83 9.87
C VAL A 45 -8.94 8.08 8.79
N VAL A 46 -7.74 7.54 8.95
CA VAL A 46 -6.64 7.66 7.99
C VAL A 46 -6.40 6.30 7.31
N PHE A 47 -6.52 6.27 6.00
CA PHE A 47 -6.02 5.20 5.15
C PHE A 47 -4.60 5.54 4.74
N ALA A 48 -3.62 4.74 5.13
CA ALA A 48 -2.21 4.97 4.90
C ALA A 48 -1.58 3.81 4.13
N GLY A 49 -0.77 4.10 3.12
CA GLY A 49 -0.16 3.05 2.30
C GLY A 49 0.44 3.56 1.00
N ASP A 50 0.50 2.66 0.03
CA ASP A 50 1.07 2.88 -1.31
C ASP A 50 0.01 3.19 -2.38
N SER A 51 0.28 2.81 -3.66
CA SER A 51 -0.64 3.00 -4.78
C SER A 51 -1.98 2.30 -4.60
N ILE A 52 -2.00 1.13 -3.96
CA ILE A 52 -3.25 0.39 -3.72
C ILE A 52 -4.16 1.21 -2.78
N THR A 53 -3.58 1.85 -1.77
CA THR A 53 -4.31 2.77 -0.91
C THR A 53 -4.66 4.06 -1.65
N GLU A 54 -3.73 4.66 -2.41
CA GLU A 54 -3.98 5.89 -3.15
C GLU A 54 -5.15 5.78 -4.10
N HIS A 55 -5.27 4.63 -4.80
CA HIS A 55 -6.33 4.38 -5.79
C HIS A 55 -7.65 3.93 -5.16
N PHE A 56 -7.69 3.62 -3.85
CA PHE A 56 -8.94 3.23 -3.20
C PHE A 56 -9.90 4.44 -3.15
N PRO A 57 -11.06 4.37 -3.82
CA PRO A 57 -12.04 5.47 -3.83
C PRO A 57 -12.84 5.48 -2.53
N VAL A 58 -12.16 5.73 -1.40
CA VAL A 58 -12.71 5.62 -0.04
C VAL A 58 -13.93 6.50 0.17
N HIS A 59 -13.98 7.68 -0.47
CA HIS A 59 -15.09 8.63 -0.32
C HIS A 59 -16.35 8.23 -1.08
N GLU A 60 -16.23 7.36 -2.09
CA GLU A 60 -17.35 6.88 -2.90
C GLU A 60 -17.85 5.53 -2.42
N LEU A 61 -16.95 4.69 -1.93
CA LEU A 61 -17.29 3.32 -1.53
C LEU A 61 -17.61 3.15 -0.05
N LEU A 62 -17.16 4.06 0.83
CA LEU A 62 -17.30 3.91 2.28
C LEU A 62 -18.16 5.02 2.88
N VAL A 63 -18.96 4.66 3.87
CA VAL A 63 -19.75 5.59 4.67
C VAL A 63 -19.12 5.73 6.05
N SER A 64 -18.84 6.95 6.49
CA SER A 64 -18.26 7.26 7.79
C SER A 64 -18.92 8.48 8.41
N LYS A 65 -19.06 8.47 9.73
CA LYS A 65 -19.47 9.66 10.51
C LYS A 65 -18.30 10.60 10.80
N LYS A 66 -17.08 10.10 10.65
CA LYS A 66 -15.84 10.84 10.87
C LYS A 66 -15.23 11.25 9.53
N PRO A 67 -14.43 12.31 9.48
CA PRO A 67 -13.63 12.62 8.30
C PRO A 67 -12.75 11.43 7.90
N VAL A 68 -12.65 11.17 6.60
CA VAL A 68 -11.81 10.10 6.05
C VAL A 68 -10.69 10.74 5.22
N TYR A 69 -9.46 10.33 5.46
CA TYR A 69 -8.28 10.83 4.78
C TYR A 69 -7.54 9.69 4.09
N ASN A 70 -7.47 9.74 2.76
CA ASN A 70 -6.59 8.86 2.01
C ASN A 70 -5.19 9.49 1.95
N ARG A 71 -4.20 8.78 2.49
CA ARG A 71 -2.79 9.16 2.55
C ARG A 71 -1.91 8.12 1.85
N GLY A 72 -2.45 7.46 0.82
CA GLY A 72 -1.68 6.60 -0.07
C GLY A 72 -0.75 7.41 -0.97
N ILE A 73 0.46 6.90 -1.21
CA ILE A 73 1.42 7.45 -2.18
C ILE A 73 1.96 6.31 -3.03
N SER A 74 1.70 6.37 -4.33
CA SER A 74 2.13 5.37 -5.30
C SER A 74 3.64 5.12 -5.25
N GLY A 75 4.01 3.83 -5.23
CA GLY A 75 5.41 3.41 -5.19
C GLY A 75 6.07 3.47 -3.80
N TYR A 76 5.38 3.91 -2.75
CA TYR A 76 5.96 3.95 -1.40
C TYR A 76 6.26 2.55 -0.90
N THR A 77 7.47 2.41 -0.36
CA THR A 77 7.90 1.27 0.45
C THR A 77 7.58 1.49 1.93
N THR A 78 7.78 0.46 2.74
CA THR A 78 7.69 0.59 4.21
C THR A 78 8.65 1.65 4.76
N GLN A 79 9.84 1.80 4.17
CA GLN A 79 10.83 2.81 4.58
C GLN A 79 10.40 4.22 4.20
N ASP A 80 9.82 4.43 3.01
CA ASP A 80 9.28 5.72 2.60
C ASP A 80 8.14 6.14 3.53
N MET A 81 7.25 5.19 3.83
CA MET A 81 6.16 5.40 4.76
C MET A 81 6.65 5.80 6.15
N LEU A 82 7.70 5.14 6.66
CA LEU A 82 8.28 5.47 7.96
C LEU A 82 8.91 6.88 7.97
N ARG A 83 9.59 7.27 6.89
CA ARG A 83 10.12 8.64 6.76
C ARG A 83 9.03 9.69 6.72
N GLY A 84 7.91 9.38 6.07
CA GLY A 84 6.77 10.28 5.93
C GLY A 84 5.72 10.18 7.05
N ILE A 85 5.87 9.29 8.02
CA ILE A 85 4.83 8.91 9.00
C ILE A 85 4.23 10.10 9.74
N LYS A 86 5.06 11.09 10.09
CA LYS A 86 4.64 12.33 10.73
C LYS A 86 3.52 13.00 9.95
N HIS A 87 3.71 13.19 8.65
CA HIS A 87 2.80 13.92 7.78
C HIS A 87 1.65 13.06 7.26
N LEU A 88 1.89 11.75 7.10
CA LEU A 88 0.87 10.84 6.56
C LEU A 88 -0.13 10.39 7.62
N VAL A 89 0.29 10.35 8.91
CA VAL A 89 -0.56 9.82 9.98
C VAL A 89 -0.59 10.75 11.21
N LEU A 90 0.58 11.03 11.81
CA LEU A 90 0.62 11.57 13.17
C LEU A 90 0.03 12.99 13.28
N GLU A 91 0.31 13.87 12.32
CA GLU A 91 -0.22 15.24 12.30
C GLU A 91 -1.76 15.31 12.19
N LEU A 92 -2.40 14.25 11.72
CA LEU A 92 -3.86 14.18 11.63
C LEU A 92 -4.52 13.83 12.97
N GLU A 93 -3.75 13.37 13.97
CA GLU A 93 -4.24 12.92 15.26
C GLU A 93 -5.49 12.04 15.09
N PRO A 94 -5.38 10.93 14.32
CA PRO A 94 -6.54 10.14 13.94
C PRO A 94 -7.12 9.38 15.11
N SER A 95 -8.42 9.05 15.03
CA SER A 95 -9.01 8.05 15.92
C SER A 95 -8.82 6.62 15.42
N GLN A 96 -8.51 6.48 14.11
CA GLN A 96 -8.31 5.18 13.48
C GLN A 96 -7.32 5.30 12.33
N VAL A 97 -6.44 4.31 12.21
CA VAL A 97 -5.51 4.13 11.10
C VAL A 97 -5.75 2.78 10.46
N ILE A 98 -5.91 2.77 9.13
CA ILE A 98 -6.01 1.57 8.31
C ILE A 98 -4.76 1.55 7.43
N LEU A 99 -3.84 0.62 7.68
CA LEU A 99 -2.53 0.53 7.04
C LEU A 99 -2.47 -0.63 6.05
N LEU A 100 -2.04 -0.35 4.82
CA LEU A 100 -1.70 -1.34 3.81
C LEU A 100 -0.41 -0.93 3.12
N ILE A 101 0.68 -1.65 3.38
CA ILE A 101 2.03 -1.31 2.86
C ILE A 101 2.92 -2.55 2.84
N GLY A 102 3.88 -2.62 1.92
CA GLY A 102 4.90 -3.67 1.85
C GLY A 102 4.98 -4.36 0.48
N THR A 103 3.98 -4.19 -0.38
CA THR A 103 4.02 -4.79 -1.72
C THR A 103 5.17 -4.23 -2.58
N ASN A 104 5.53 -2.94 -2.41
CA ASN A 104 6.64 -2.34 -3.16
C ASN A 104 8.00 -2.81 -2.66
N ASP A 105 8.16 -3.09 -1.38
CA ASP A 105 9.36 -3.73 -0.84
C ASP A 105 9.60 -5.07 -1.53
N LEU A 106 8.58 -5.95 -1.67
CA LEU A 106 8.69 -7.19 -2.45
C LEU A 106 9.04 -6.93 -3.92
N GLY A 107 8.41 -5.93 -4.54
CA GLY A 107 8.69 -5.55 -5.92
C GLY A 107 10.11 -5.04 -6.16
N GLU A 108 10.80 -4.61 -5.11
CA GLU A 108 12.21 -4.23 -5.08
C GLU A 108 13.13 -5.38 -4.67
N GLY A 109 12.59 -6.57 -4.42
CA GLY A 109 13.34 -7.77 -4.05
C GLY A 109 13.72 -7.84 -2.56
N VAL A 110 13.08 -7.06 -1.69
CA VAL A 110 13.30 -7.17 -0.25
C VAL A 110 12.73 -8.50 0.25
N PRO A 111 13.50 -9.32 1.00
CA PRO A 111 13.01 -10.58 1.55
C PRO A 111 11.78 -10.39 2.44
N TRP A 112 10.80 -11.28 2.34
CA TRP A 112 9.54 -11.17 3.08
C TRP A 112 9.71 -11.01 4.60
N GLN A 113 10.70 -11.68 5.21
CA GLN A 113 11.01 -11.56 6.63
C GLN A 113 11.39 -10.12 7.02
N GLU A 114 12.12 -9.45 6.16
CA GLU A 114 12.51 -8.05 6.38
C GLU A 114 11.32 -7.12 6.20
N VAL A 115 10.42 -7.40 5.25
CA VAL A 115 9.18 -6.63 5.08
C VAL A 115 8.31 -6.70 6.34
N VAL A 116 8.15 -7.89 6.93
CA VAL A 116 7.41 -8.08 8.19
C VAL A 116 8.02 -7.25 9.33
N LYS A 117 9.36 -7.25 9.48
CA LYS A 117 10.05 -6.43 10.50
C LYS A 117 9.82 -4.93 10.30
N ARG A 118 9.84 -4.46 9.04
CA ARG A 118 9.61 -3.06 8.72
C ARG A 118 8.17 -2.65 8.98
N ILE A 119 7.19 -3.51 8.69
CA ILE A 119 5.78 -3.29 9.04
C ILE A 119 5.61 -3.22 10.57
N ALA A 120 6.28 -4.10 11.33
CA ALA A 120 6.27 -4.04 12.79
C ALA A 120 6.82 -2.69 13.32
N ALA A 121 7.92 -2.19 12.74
CA ALA A 121 8.48 -0.89 13.10
C ALA A 121 7.52 0.27 12.81
N LEU A 122 6.80 0.22 11.67
CA LEU A 122 5.76 1.19 11.35
C LEU A 122 4.60 1.14 12.36
N CYS A 123 4.12 -0.05 12.72
CA CYS A 123 3.07 -0.21 13.72
C CYS A 123 3.50 0.38 15.06
N SER A 124 4.75 0.15 15.50
CA SER A 124 5.30 0.75 16.72
C SER A 124 5.34 2.28 16.63
N ALA A 125 5.85 2.84 15.51
CA ALA A 125 5.90 4.29 15.32
C ALA A 125 4.50 4.95 15.34
N ILE A 126 3.49 4.30 14.75
CA ILE A 126 2.11 4.78 14.80
C ILE A 126 1.58 4.73 16.24
N ARG A 127 1.79 3.62 16.95
CA ARG A 127 1.34 3.45 18.33
C ARG A 127 1.97 4.46 19.29
N ASP A 128 3.26 4.73 19.12
CA ASP A 128 3.99 5.70 19.95
C ASP A 128 3.52 7.15 19.67
N GLY A 129 3.25 7.46 18.39
CA GLY A 129 2.85 8.81 17.98
C GLY A 129 1.36 9.13 18.21
N VAL A 130 0.47 8.13 18.09
CA VAL A 130 -0.99 8.28 18.28
C VAL A 130 -1.56 7.11 19.08
N PRO A 131 -1.22 7.01 20.39
CA PRO A 131 -1.50 5.83 21.23
C PRO A 131 -3.00 5.52 21.40
N ASN A 132 -3.86 6.50 21.20
CA ASN A 132 -5.32 6.36 21.34
C ASN A 132 -6.01 5.97 20.03
N ALA A 133 -5.29 5.93 18.90
CA ALA A 133 -5.85 5.53 17.62
C ALA A 133 -6.04 4.01 17.55
N GLU A 134 -7.16 3.55 17.01
CA GLU A 134 -7.31 2.15 16.63
C GLU A 134 -6.45 1.90 15.37
N LEU A 135 -5.47 0.98 15.45
CA LEU A 135 -4.66 0.58 14.30
C LEU A 135 -5.15 -0.74 13.74
N THR A 136 -5.48 -0.75 12.44
CA THR A 136 -5.77 -1.97 11.68
C THR A 136 -4.76 -2.08 10.54
N VAL A 137 -4.12 -3.24 10.43
CA VAL A 137 -3.24 -3.60 9.30
C VAL A 137 -4.00 -4.56 8.40
N LEU A 138 -4.12 -4.23 7.12
CA LEU A 138 -4.73 -5.10 6.13
C LEU A 138 -3.71 -6.13 5.63
N SER A 139 -4.19 -7.33 5.26
CA SER A 139 -3.39 -8.27 4.48
C SER A 139 -2.90 -7.61 3.19
N LEU A 140 -1.67 -7.91 2.76
CA LEU A 140 -1.25 -7.64 1.38
C LEU A 140 -2.14 -8.41 0.42
N TYR A 141 -2.42 -7.83 -0.75
CA TYR A 141 -3.30 -8.42 -1.75
C TYR A 141 -2.54 -9.40 -2.66
N PRO A 142 -3.22 -10.40 -3.22
CA PRO A 142 -2.62 -11.29 -4.20
C PRO A 142 -2.21 -10.54 -5.46
N VAL A 143 -1.34 -11.15 -6.26
CA VAL A 143 -0.94 -10.67 -7.58
C VAL A 143 -1.30 -11.69 -8.66
N ASN A 144 -1.34 -11.23 -9.92
CA ASN A 144 -1.59 -12.08 -11.08
C ASN A 144 -0.62 -11.70 -12.21
N ALA A 145 0.50 -12.41 -12.30
CA ALA A 145 1.53 -12.15 -13.30
C ALA A 145 1.08 -12.41 -14.75
N GLU A 146 0.01 -13.19 -14.97
CA GLU A 146 -0.52 -13.40 -16.32
C GLU A 146 -1.19 -12.14 -16.89
N ARG A 147 -1.75 -11.29 -16.03
CA ARG A 147 -2.35 -10.01 -16.44
C ARG A 147 -1.33 -8.95 -16.82
N GLU A 148 -0.07 -9.14 -16.43
CA GLU A 148 1.04 -8.26 -16.77
C GLU A 148 1.51 -8.39 -18.24
N ARG A 149 1.16 -9.49 -18.92
CA ARG A 149 1.70 -9.82 -20.26
C ARG A 149 1.43 -8.74 -21.32
N ASP A 150 0.33 -8.02 -21.18
CA ASP A 150 -0.09 -6.96 -22.13
C ASP A 150 0.40 -5.56 -21.68
N MET A 151 1.13 -5.47 -20.56
CA MET A 151 1.63 -4.21 -20.05
C MET A 151 2.96 -3.82 -20.72
N PRO A 152 3.19 -2.52 -20.99
CA PRO A 152 4.42 -2.05 -21.62
C PRO A 152 5.68 -2.19 -20.73
N PHE A 153 5.48 -2.46 -19.43
CA PHE A 153 6.54 -2.67 -18.45
C PHE A 153 6.06 -3.60 -17.33
N PRO A 154 6.97 -4.33 -16.69
CA PRO A 154 6.61 -5.25 -15.62
C PRO A 154 6.11 -4.50 -14.37
N VAL A 155 4.91 -4.85 -13.92
CA VAL A 155 4.25 -4.28 -12.74
C VAL A 155 4.37 -5.22 -11.54
N VAL A 156 4.10 -6.52 -11.74
CA VAL A 156 4.17 -7.56 -10.71
C VAL A 156 5.62 -7.82 -10.28
N ARG A 157 6.56 -7.80 -11.21
CA ARG A 157 8.02 -7.94 -10.97
C ARG A 157 8.35 -9.20 -10.16
N THR A 158 9.08 -9.02 -9.05
CA THR A 158 9.57 -10.09 -8.15
C THR A 158 8.54 -10.58 -7.14
N ARG A 159 7.32 -10.02 -7.13
CA ARG A 159 6.27 -10.41 -6.18
C ARG A 159 5.77 -11.82 -6.48
N THR A 160 5.72 -12.65 -5.44
CA THR A 160 5.09 -13.97 -5.49
C THR A 160 3.95 -14.04 -4.49
N ASN A 161 2.90 -14.80 -4.82
CA ASN A 161 1.81 -15.03 -3.87
C ASN A 161 2.25 -15.87 -2.66
N GLU A 162 3.36 -16.60 -2.79
CA GLU A 162 3.98 -17.33 -1.67
C GLU A 162 4.57 -16.36 -0.65
N ASP A 163 5.40 -15.39 -1.08
CA ASP A 163 5.96 -14.36 -0.20
C ASP A 163 4.88 -13.46 0.40
N ILE A 164 3.86 -13.11 -0.38
CA ILE A 164 2.73 -12.33 0.11
C ILE A 164 2.00 -13.06 1.23
N ARG A 165 1.71 -14.36 1.08
CA ARG A 165 1.11 -15.17 2.16
C ARG A 165 2.00 -15.28 3.38
N ALA A 166 3.33 -15.42 3.17
CA ALA A 166 4.29 -15.45 4.28
C ALA A 166 4.30 -14.13 5.07
N ILE A 167 4.23 -12.98 4.37
CA ILE A 167 4.09 -11.67 5.02
C ILE A 167 2.77 -11.58 5.79
N ASN A 168 1.67 -11.98 5.18
CA ASN A 168 0.34 -11.92 5.80
C ASN A 168 0.28 -12.76 7.07
N GLU A 169 0.89 -13.95 7.06
CA GLU A 169 1.04 -14.79 8.26
C GLU A 169 1.88 -14.07 9.32
N GLY A 170 3.05 -13.54 8.94
CA GLY A 170 3.92 -12.81 9.86
C GLY A 170 3.22 -11.59 10.49
N ILE A 171 2.43 -10.82 9.73
CA ILE A 171 1.63 -9.71 10.26
C ILE A 171 0.56 -10.22 11.24
N ARG A 172 -0.11 -11.32 10.91
CA ARG A 172 -1.11 -11.94 11.77
C ARG A 172 -0.52 -12.39 13.11
N GLU A 173 0.66 -13.02 13.09
CA GLU A 173 1.38 -13.42 14.30
C GLU A 173 1.76 -12.20 15.14
N LEU A 174 2.28 -11.14 14.52
CA LEU A 174 2.63 -9.89 15.20
C LEU A 174 1.43 -9.23 15.87
N SER A 175 0.23 -9.34 15.30
CA SER A 175 -0.98 -8.73 15.87
C SER A 175 -1.35 -9.27 17.24
N ALA A 176 -0.92 -10.50 17.58
CA ALA A 176 -1.14 -11.10 18.90
C ALA A 176 -0.26 -10.46 19.99
N GLY A 177 0.91 -9.92 19.64
CA GLY A 177 1.88 -9.32 20.56
C GLY A 177 1.93 -7.80 20.51
N LEU A 178 1.62 -7.21 19.36
CA LEU A 178 1.52 -5.77 19.14
C LEU A 178 0.04 -5.38 19.14
N THR A 179 -0.32 -4.31 19.78
CA THR A 179 -1.70 -3.85 19.94
C THR A 179 -2.26 -3.24 18.65
N PHE A 180 -2.45 -4.05 17.62
CA PHE A 180 -3.17 -3.69 16.39
C PHE A 180 -4.12 -4.81 15.95
N HIS A 181 -5.12 -4.48 15.16
CA HIS A 181 -6.02 -5.43 14.52
C HIS A 181 -5.47 -5.85 13.16
N TYR A 182 -5.46 -7.14 12.87
CA TYR A 182 -5.20 -7.65 11.52
C TYR A 182 -6.51 -7.94 10.82
N LEU A 183 -6.72 -7.39 9.64
CA LEU A 183 -7.88 -7.68 8.79
C LEU A 183 -7.42 -8.39 7.52
N ASP A 184 -7.75 -9.67 7.43
CA ASP A 184 -7.46 -10.48 6.26
C ASP A 184 -8.56 -10.32 5.21
N VAL A 185 -8.18 -9.87 4.03
CA VAL A 185 -9.05 -9.75 2.84
C VAL A 185 -8.46 -10.48 1.64
N TYR A 186 -7.34 -11.22 1.82
CA TYR A 186 -6.58 -11.86 0.75
C TYR A 186 -7.45 -12.81 -0.07
N GLU A 187 -8.13 -13.74 0.59
CA GLU A 187 -8.94 -14.76 -0.09
C GLU A 187 -10.17 -14.18 -0.82
N LEU A 188 -10.65 -13.00 -0.42
CA LEU A 188 -11.75 -12.33 -1.11
C LEU A 188 -11.36 -11.86 -2.52
N LEU A 189 -10.06 -11.68 -2.74
CA LEU A 189 -9.49 -11.21 -3.99
C LEU A 189 -8.97 -12.36 -4.87
N CYS A 190 -8.85 -13.57 -4.31
CA CYS A 190 -8.29 -14.73 -5.00
C CYS A 190 -9.30 -15.41 -5.93
N ASP A 191 -8.80 -15.93 -7.04
CA ASP A 191 -9.45 -16.94 -7.84
C ASP A 191 -9.26 -18.36 -7.24
N GLY A 192 -9.77 -19.39 -7.93
CA GLY A 192 -9.64 -20.79 -7.48
C GLY A 192 -8.19 -21.32 -7.43
N ASN A 193 -7.22 -20.60 -7.99
CA ASN A 193 -5.80 -20.94 -8.02
C ASN A 193 -4.98 -20.11 -7.01
N GLY A 194 -5.61 -19.22 -6.27
CA GLY A 194 -4.94 -18.34 -5.30
C GLY A 194 -4.26 -17.13 -5.95
N TRP A 195 -4.65 -16.74 -7.16
CA TRP A 195 -4.17 -15.56 -7.87
C TRP A 195 -5.20 -14.43 -7.77
N LEU A 196 -4.74 -13.18 -7.89
CA LEU A 196 -5.66 -12.05 -7.99
C LEU A 196 -6.61 -12.26 -9.18
N ARG A 197 -7.92 -12.22 -8.91
CA ARG A 197 -8.93 -12.39 -9.95
C ARG A 197 -8.71 -11.43 -11.10
N ALA A 198 -8.78 -11.95 -12.33
CA ALA A 198 -8.54 -11.20 -13.55
C ALA A 198 -9.52 -10.01 -13.71
N GLU A 199 -10.76 -10.17 -13.25
CA GLU A 199 -11.79 -9.13 -13.26
C GLU A 199 -11.61 -8.03 -12.21
N TYR A 200 -10.71 -8.24 -11.23
CA TYR A 200 -10.42 -7.27 -10.17
C TYR A 200 -9.20 -6.40 -10.44
N THR A 201 -8.45 -6.69 -11.50
CA THR A 201 -7.21 -6.00 -11.82
C THR A 201 -7.08 -5.72 -13.30
N TYR A 202 -6.38 -4.66 -13.65
CA TYR A 202 -6.04 -4.34 -15.04
C TYR A 202 -4.58 -4.68 -15.39
N ASP A 203 -3.69 -4.78 -14.40
CA ASP A 203 -2.24 -4.95 -14.58
C ASP A 203 -1.63 -6.08 -13.72
N GLY A 204 -2.46 -6.81 -12.97
CA GLY A 204 -2.04 -7.91 -12.12
C GLY A 204 -1.60 -7.53 -10.71
N LEU A 205 -1.58 -6.23 -10.37
CA LEU A 205 -1.19 -5.70 -9.05
C LEU A 205 -2.26 -4.77 -8.47
N HIS A 206 -2.67 -3.75 -9.22
CA HIS A 206 -3.61 -2.74 -8.76
C HIS A 206 -5.06 -3.21 -8.92
N LEU A 207 -5.91 -2.84 -7.98
CA LEU A 207 -7.33 -3.16 -8.07
C LEU A 207 -8.08 -2.14 -8.94
N GLY A 208 -8.99 -2.66 -9.76
CA GLY A 208 -10.10 -1.89 -10.30
C GLY A 208 -11.21 -1.71 -9.26
N VAL A 209 -12.26 -0.97 -9.63
CA VAL A 209 -13.41 -0.70 -8.75
C VAL A 209 -14.03 -2.00 -8.24
N SER A 210 -14.20 -3.02 -9.09
CA SER A 210 -14.74 -4.33 -8.71
C SER A 210 -13.94 -5.03 -7.61
N GLY A 211 -12.60 -4.91 -7.62
CA GLY A 211 -11.76 -5.45 -6.57
C GLY A 211 -11.96 -4.73 -5.22
N TYR A 212 -12.06 -3.39 -5.24
CA TYR A 212 -12.38 -2.63 -4.03
C TYR A 212 -13.79 -2.92 -3.52
N GLU A 213 -14.77 -3.10 -4.41
CA GLU A 213 -16.13 -3.50 -4.03
C GLU A 213 -16.16 -4.88 -3.35
N ALA A 214 -15.33 -5.83 -3.78
CA ALA A 214 -15.24 -7.16 -3.18
C ALA A 214 -14.82 -7.12 -1.70
N ILE A 215 -13.88 -6.23 -1.34
CA ILE A 215 -13.38 -6.09 0.04
C ILE A 215 -14.16 -5.06 0.86
N ARG A 216 -14.93 -4.17 0.19
CA ARG A 216 -15.69 -3.10 0.83
C ARG A 216 -16.48 -3.54 2.06
N PRO A 217 -17.24 -4.66 2.07
CA PRO A 217 -18.03 -5.04 3.21
C PRO A 217 -17.23 -5.27 4.49
N GLN A 218 -15.97 -5.74 4.36
CA GLN A 218 -15.09 -5.94 5.51
C GLN A 218 -14.48 -4.62 5.98
N ILE A 219 -14.05 -3.77 5.06
CA ILE A 219 -13.52 -2.44 5.39
C ILE A 219 -14.62 -1.57 6.02
N GLN A 220 -15.86 -1.63 5.50
CA GLN A 220 -16.99 -0.86 6.04
C GLN A 220 -17.29 -1.19 7.51
N LYS A 221 -17.06 -2.42 7.96
CA LYS A 221 -17.25 -2.80 9.38
C LYS A 221 -16.27 -2.08 10.33
N LEU A 222 -15.14 -1.60 9.83
CA LEU A 222 -14.17 -0.82 10.59
C LEU A 222 -14.61 0.65 10.74
N MET A 223 -15.47 1.15 9.84
CA MET A 223 -15.89 2.56 9.80
C MET A 223 -16.93 2.82 10.89
N LYS A 224 -16.54 3.49 11.97
CA LYS A 224 -17.40 3.79 13.14
C LYS A 224 -17.87 5.24 13.15
#